data_8f7a25eab74df773edc80256092b4b45
#
_entry.id   8f7a25eab74df773edc80256092b4b45
#
_cell.length_a   1.000
_cell.length_b   1.000
_cell.length_c   1.000
_cell.angle_alpha   90.00
_cell.angle_beta   90.00
_cell.angle_gamma   90.00
#
_symmetry.space_group_name_H-M   'P 1'
#
loop_
_entity.id
_entity.type
_entity.pdbx_description
1 polymer ?
#
loop_
_entity_poly.entity_id
_entity_poly.type
_entity_poly.pdbx_seq_one_letter_code
_entity_poly.pdbx_strand_id
1 'polypeptide(L)'
;MKKISFVIPCYRSSKTLPGVVAEIEETMQKLPDYRHEIVLINDCSPDDTFETIRQLCRENKRITGISLAKNFGQHAALMAGFHHVSGDIVICLDDDGQTPACEADRLIRAIEDGADVAYARYAHKHHSGFRNFGSRVNELMTRIMLGKPKDLYVSSYFAARRFVVEEMLHYENSYPYVIGLVLRTTKNIVNVDVDHRDRQAGESGYTMKKLMALWFNGFTAFSVKPLRIATAAGVVCAVCGFLYGIYTII
;
A
#
# COMPACT_ATOMS: atom_id res chain seq x y z
N MET A 1 2.27 -27.80 2.67
CA MET A 1 2.82 -26.72 3.51
C MET A 1 2.69 -25.44 2.71
N LYS A 2 1.85 -24.50 3.15
CA LYS A 2 1.66 -23.23 2.46
C LYS A 2 2.88 -22.33 2.62
N LYS A 3 3.09 -21.43 1.66
CA LYS A 3 4.20 -20.49 1.65
C LYS A 3 3.69 -19.05 1.84
N ILE A 4 4.42 -18.28 2.64
CA ILE A 4 4.14 -16.87 2.90
C ILE A 4 5.25 -16.03 2.28
N SER A 5 4.89 -14.99 1.54
CA SER A 5 5.83 -14.00 1.02
C SER A 5 5.64 -12.69 1.77
N PHE A 6 6.69 -12.23 2.44
CA PHE A 6 6.75 -10.90 3.03
C PHE A 6 7.31 -9.93 2.00
N VAL A 7 6.64 -8.79 1.78
CA VAL A 7 7.04 -7.76 0.80
C VAL A 7 7.23 -6.45 1.54
N ILE A 8 8.44 -5.92 1.49
CA ILE A 8 8.85 -4.75 2.26
C ILE A 8 9.46 -3.71 1.34
N PRO A 9 8.76 -2.60 1.05
CA PRO A 9 9.33 -1.45 0.36
C PRO A 9 10.27 -0.70 1.32
N CYS A 10 11.52 -0.47 0.90
CA CYS A 10 12.60 0.05 1.73
C CYS A 10 13.08 1.41 1.23
N TYR A 11 13.04 2.43 2.09
CA TYR A 11 13.56 3.76 1.79
C TYR A 11 14.09 4.46 3.05
N ARG A 12 15.41 4.69 3.13
CA ARG A 12 16.11 5.23 4.29
C ARG A 12 15.94 4.39 5.56
N SER A 13 16.02 3.08 5.38
CA SER A 13 15.75 2.09 6.42
C SER A 13 16.95 1.22 6.81
N SER A 14 18.16 1.64 6.46
CA SER A 14 19.38 0.88 6.76
C SER A 14 19.52 0.46 8.24
N LYS A 15 19.00 1.27 9.17
CA LYS A 15 19.06 1.03 10.62
C LYS A 15 17.92 0.15 11.15
N THR A 16 16.74 0.22 10.55
CA THR A 16 15.54 -0.47 11.06
C THR A 16 15.32 -1.83 10.40
N LEU A 17 15.71 -1.96 9.13
CA LEU A 17 15.47 -3.14 8.31
C LEU A 17 16.01 -4.45 8.91
N PRO A 18 17.22 -4.52 9.49
CA PRO A 18 17.70 -5.76 10.12
C PRO A 18 16.79 -6.24 11.26
N GLY A 19 16.27 -5.30 12.06
CA GLY A 19 15.32 -5.62 13.15
C GLY A 19 13.99 -6.15 12.63
N VAL A 20 13.45 -5.56 11.56
CA VAL A 20 12.21 -6.01 10.92
C VAL A 20 12.38 -7.43 10.36
N VAL A 21 13.49 -7.71 9.67
CA VAL A 21 13.79 -9.05 9.15
C VAL A 21 13.95 -10.07 10.27
N ALA A 22 14.66 -9.71 11.34
CA ALA A 22 14.84 -10.61 12.49
C ALA A 22 13.50 -10.95 13.16
N GLU A 23 12.59 -9.97 13.30
CA GLU A 23 11.25 -10.19 13.87
C GLU A 23 10.40 -11.11 12.98
N ILE A 24 10.48 -10.97 11.64
CA ILE A 24 9.82 -11.89 10.71
C ILE A 24 10.34 -13.32 10.90
N GLU A 25 11.66 -13.50 10.94
CA GLU A 25 12.27 -14.83 11.12
C GLU A 25 11.85 -15.45 12.47
N GLU A 26 11.84 -14.67 13.55
CA GLU A 26 11.38 -15.15 14.87
C GLU A 26 9.90 -15.53 14.85
N THR A 27 9.07 -14.72 14.17
CA THR A 27 7.63 -15.00 14.04
C THR A 27 7.39 -16.29 13.26
N MET A 28 8.11 -16.48 12.16
CA MET A 28 7.97 -17.67 11.34
C MET A 28 8.51 -18.95 11.99
N GLN A 29 9.46 -18.84 12.90
CA GLN A 29 9.88 -19.98 13.73
C GLN A 29 8.73 -20.51 14.63
N LYS A 30 7.80 -19.65 15.02
CA LYS A 30 6.60 -20.00 15.82
C LYS A 30 5.46 -20.57 14.96
N LEU A 31 5.61 -20.53 13.62
CA LEU A 31 4.64 -20.99 12.63
C LEU A 31 5.21 -22.11 11.73
N PRO A 32 5.54 -23.28 12.30
CA PRO A 32 6.27 -24.35 11.59
C PRO A 32 5.50 -24.97 10.42
N ASP A 33 4.18 -24.77 10.36
CA ASP A 33 3.31 -25.26 9.29
C ASP A 33 3.45 -24.45 7.98
N TYR A 34 4.18 -23.32 8.02
CA TYR A 34 4.40 -22.46 6.87
C TYR A 34 5.88 -22.39 6.48
N ARG A 35 6.12 -22.32 5.18
CA ARG A 35 7.39 -21.82 4.63
C ARG A 35 7.27 -20.32 4.40
N HIS A 36 8.40 -19.63 4.32
CA HIS A 36 8.37 -18.19 4.00
C HIS A 36 9.53 -17.76 3.12
N GLU A 37 9.35 -16.62 2.51
CA GLU A 37 10.35 -15.83 1.82
C GLU A 37 10.14 -14.36 2.14
N ILE A 38 11.19 -13.56 1.99
CA ILE A 38 11.16 -12.12 2.23
C ILE A 38 11.67 -11.41 0.98
N VAL A 39 10.89 -10.49 0.45
CA VAL A 39 11.25 -9.67 -0.72
C VAL A 39 11.43 -8.22 -0.24
N LEU A 40 12.66 -7.73 -0.34
CA LEU A 40 13.06 -6.38 0.07
C LEU A 40 13.27 -5.52 -1.16
N ILE A 41 12.56 -4.38 -1.26
CA ILE A 41 12.60 -3.53 -2.42
C ILE A 41 13.22 -2.17 -2.06
N ASN A 42 14.46 -1.94 -2.45
CA ASN A 42 15.10 -0.64 -2.33
C ASN A 42 14.52 0.33 -3.35
N ASP A 43 13.75 1.32 -2.90
CA ASP A 43 13.19 2.38 -3.76
C ASP A 43 14.21 3.51 -3.99
N CYS A 44 15.40 3.14 -4.48
CA CYS A 44 16.53 4.05 -4.75
C CYS A 44 16.85 4.92 -3.52
N SER A 45 17.07 4.29 -2.39
CA SER A 45 17.42 4.96 -1.15
C SER A 45 18.79 5.65 -1.25
N PRO A 46 18.95 6.89 -0.72
CA PRO A 46 20.21 7.61 -0.78
C PRO A 46 21.23 7.23 0.32
N ASP A 47 20.81 6.39 1.27
CA ASP A 47 21.62 5.87 2.38
C ASP A 47 22.09 4.43 2.10
N ASP A 48 22.68 3.77 3.10
CA ASP A 48 23.21 2.41 3.01
C ASP A 48 22.12 1.31 3.00
N THR A 49 20.84 1.67 2.77
CA THR A 49 19.72 0.70 2.77
C THR A 49 19.99 -0.45 1.79
N PHE A 50 20.46 -0.14 0.57
CA PHE A 50 20.70 -1.21 -0.41
C PHE A 50 21.86 -2.13 -0.02
N GLU A 51 22.94 -1.59 0.59
CA GLU A 51 24.03 -2.44 1.07
C GLU A 51 23.57 -3.32 2.23
N THR A 52 22.71 -2.81 3.12
CA THR A 52 22.07 -3.60 4.17
C THR A 52 21.25 -4.75 3.58
N ILE A 53 20.45 -4.49 2.54
CA ILE A 53 19.69 -5.52 1.82
C ILE A 53 20.63 -6.58 1.23
N ARG A 54 21.72 -6.16 0.58
CA ARG A 54 22.70 -7.09 0.00
C ARG A 54 23.32 -8.00 1.05
N GLN A 55 23.63 -7.45 2.23
CA GLN A 55 24.17 -8.24 3.34
C GLN A 55 23.13 -9.27 3.81
N LEU A 56 21.88 -8.87 4.07
CA LEU A 56 20.80 -9.76 4.48
C LEU A 56 20.58 -10.91 3.47
N CYS A 57 20.66 -10.62 2.17
CA CYS A 57 20.56 -11.64 1.11
C CYS A 57 21.74 -12.63 1.10
N ARG A 58 22.95 -12.19 1.49
CA ARG A 58 24.11 -13.11 1.62
C ARG A 58 23.94 -14.06 2.80
N GLU A 59 23.41 -13.54 3.90
CA GLU A 59 23.25 -14.27 5.16
C GLU A 59 22.06 -15.23 5.14
N ASN A 60 20.98 -14.89 4.41
CA ASN A 60 19.75 -15.67 4.36
C ASN A 60 19.23 -15.86 2.93
N LYS A 61 19.25 -17.10 2.45
CA LYS A 61 18.79 -17.47 1.09
C LYS A 61 17.28 -17.34 0.86
N ARG A 62 16.49 -17.13 1.91
CA ARG A 62 15.05 -16.84 1.80
C ARG A 62 14.78 -15.37 1.47
N ILE A 63 15.80 -14.51 1.50
CA ILE A 63 15.68 -13.09 1.23
C ILE A 63 16.07 -12.80 -0.22
N THR A 64 15.18 -12.10 -0.93
CA THR A 64 15.42 -11.56 -2.27
C THR A 64 15.45 -10.03 -2.17
N GLY A 65 16.52 -9.43 -2.66
CA GLY A 65 16.69 -7.97 -2.72
C GLY A 65 16.50 -7.46 -4.14
N ILE A 66 15.68 -6.41 -4.31
CA ILE A 66 15.43 -5.71 -5.57
C ILE A 66 15.84 -4.26 -5.40
N SER A 67 16.48 -3.65 -6.39
CA SER A 67 16.79 -2.22 -6.38
C SER A 67 16.20 -1.53 -7.58
N LEU A 68 15.41 -0.47 -7.35
CA LEU A 68 14.82 0.34 -8.38
C LEU A 68 15.83 1.42 -8.84
N ALA A 69 15.77 1.79 -10.12
CA ALA A 69 16.69 2.75 -10.73
C ALA A 69 16.50 4.20 -10.26
N LYS A 70 15.31 4.53 -9.71
CA LYS A 70 14.99 5.83 -9.09
C LYS A 70 13.89 5.63 -8.05
N ASN A 71 13.65 6.64 -7.22
CA ASN A 71 12.51 6.61 -6.28
C ASN A 71 11.20 6.75 -7.05
N PHE A 72 10.41 5.67 -7.04
CA PHE A 72 9.09 5.58 -7.67
C PHE A 72 7.94 5.65 -6.65
N GLY A 73 8.27 5.56 -5.36
CA GLY A 73 7.32 5.54 -4.25
C GLY A 73 6.84 4.14 -3.85
N GLN A 74 6.31 4.06 -2.63
CA GLN A 74 5.94 2.81 -1.96
C GLN A 74 5.09 1.86 -2.81
N HIS A 75 4.05 2.37 -3.49
CA HIS A 75 3.15 1.52 -4.28
C HIS A 75 3.85 0.90 -5.50
N ALA A 76 4.73 1.63 -6.16
CA ALA A 76 5.51 1.09 -7.27
C ALA A 76 6.55 0.06 -6.78
N ALA A 77 7.17 0.31 -5.62
CA ALA A 77 8.07 -0.64 -4.98
C ALA A 77 7.33 -1.94 -4.61
N LEU A 78 6.11 -1.85 -4.03
CA LEU A 78 5.28 -3.03 -3.77
C LEU A 78 4.96 -3.81 -5.05
N MET A 79 4.56 -3.12 -6.13
CA MET A 79 4.29 -3.78 -7.42
C MET A 79 5.52 -4.50 -7.96
N ALA A 80 6.71 -3.89 -7.88
CA ALA A 80 7.96 -4.55 -8.23
C ALA A 80 8.20 -5.81 -7.39
N GLY A 81 7.94 -5.73 -6.07
CA GLY A 81 8.04 -6.89 -5.17
C GLY A 81 7.06 -8.00 -5.51
N PHE A 82 5.83 -7.66 -5.89
CA PHE A 82 4.79 -8.64 -6.24
C PHE A 82 5.15 -9.52 -7.46
N HIS A 83 5.97 -9.04 -8.38
CA HIS A 83 6.50 -9.87 -9.46
C HIS A 83 7.46 -10.98 -9.00
N HIS A 84 7.97 -10.89 -7.78
CA HIS A 84 8.98 -11.82 -7.24
C HIS A 84 8.46 -12.71 -6.11
N VAL A 85 7.18 -12.60 -5.74
CA VAL A 85 6.58 -13.46 -4.71
C VAL A 85 6.14 -14.80 -5.28
N SER A 86 6.26 -15.84 -4.47
CA SER A 86 5.80 -17.19 -4.83
C SER A 86 4.91 -17.84 -3.76
N GLY A 87 4.61 -17.13 -2.66
CA GLY A 87 3.78 -17.61 -1.56
C GLY A 87 2.30 -17.66 -1.87
N ASP A 88 1.57 -18.51 -1.18
CA ASP A 88 0.11 -18.62 -1.23
C ASP A 88 -0.57 -17.42 -0.58
N ILE A 89 0.10 -16.84 0.41
CA ILE A 89 -0.29 -15.64 1.14
C ILE A 89 0.84 -14.62 1.00
N VAL A 90 0.51 -13.39 0.64
CA VAL A 90 1.46 -12.28 0.54
C VAL A 90 1.16 -11.27 1.64
N ILE A 91 2.15 -10.96 2.46
CA ILE A 91 2.06 -10.00 3.55
C ILE A 91 2.92 -8.79 3.23
N CYS A 92 2.31 -7.61 3.21
CA CYS A 92 3.00 -6.33 3.06
C CYS A 92 3.13 -5.66 4.42
N LEU A 93 4.31 -5.15 4.74
CA LEU A 93 4.57 -4.38 5.95
C LEU A 93 5.64 -3.31 5.68
N ASP A 94 5.71 -2.31 6.57
CA ASP A 94 6.65 -1.21 6.45
C ASP A 94 8.03 -1.58 7.03
N ASP A 95 9.05 -0.84 6.62
CA ASP A 95 10.46 -1.04 6.96
C ASP A 95 10.92 -0.30 8.24
N ASP A 96 10.00 0.41 8.92
CA ASP A 96 10.31 1.31 10.04
C ASP A 96 10.10 0.69 11.43
N GLY A 97 9.66 -0.58 11.49
CA GLY A 97 9.42 -1.31 12.73
C GLY A 97 8.13 -0.93 13.47
N GLN A 98 7.29 -0.03 12.90
CA GLN A 98 5.99 0.31 13.49
C GLN A 98 4.94 -0.80 13.28
N THR A 99 5.12 -1.59 12.21
CA THR A 99 4.27 -2.73 11.88
C THR A 99 4.80 -3.98 12.56
N PRO A 100 4.12 -4.50 13.59
CA PRO A 100 4.62 -5.64 14.35
C PRO A 100 4.51 -6.93 13.51
N ALA A 101 5.65 -7.43 13.03
CA ALA A 101 5.69 -8.68 12.27
C ALA A 101 5.22 -9.88 13.12
N CYS A 102 5.33 -9.79 14.45
CA CYS A 102 4.83 -10.82 15.37
C CYS A 102 3.31 -10.98 15.35
N GLU A 103 2.56 -10.01 14.83
CA GLU A 103 1.10 -10.07 14.67
C GLU A 103 0.68 -10.67 13.31
N ALA A 104 1.63 -11.08 12.48
CA ALA A 104 1.35 -11.64 11.16
C ALA A 104 0.48 -12.90 11.22
N ASP A 105 0.56 -13.67 12.30
CA ASP A 105 -0.27 -14.86 12.53
C ASP A 105 -1.76 -14.56 12.52
N ARG A 106 -2.18 -13.40 13.04
CA ARG A 106 -3.58 -12.95 13.04
C ARG A 106 -4.07 -12.66 11.61
N LEU A 107 -3.23 -12.02 10.80
CA LEU A 107 -3.55 -11.76 9.40
C LEU A 107 -3.62 -13.06 8.60
N ILE A 108 -2.68 -13.98 8.83
CA ILE A 108 -2.65 -15.31 8.21
C ILE A 108 -3.94 -16.08 8.52
N ARG A 109 -4.36 -16.10 9.80
CA ARG A 109 -5.60 -16.76 10.21
C ARG A 109 -6.82 -16.19 9.51
N ALA A 110 -6.93 -14.86 9.40
CA ALA A 110 -8.04 -14.23 8.71
C ALA A 110 -8.13 -14.66 7.22
N ILE A 111 -6.96 -14.82 6.57
CA ILE A 111 -6.90 -15.37 5.19
C ILE A 111 -7.31 -16.84 5.16
N GLU A 112 -6.86 -17.65 6.14
CA GLU A 112 -7.23 -19.07 6.23
C GLU A 112 -8.73 -19.24 6.51
N ASP A 113 -9.33 -18.37 7.30
CA ASP A 113 -10.75 -18.32 7.62
C ASP A 113 -11.62 -17.86 6.43
N GLY A 114 -11.00 -17.56 5.30
CA GLY A 114 -11.70 -17.33 4.03
C GLY A 114 -11.67 -15.91 3.50
N ALA A 115 -11.07 -14.94 4.19
CA ALA A 115 -10.87 -13.60 3.62
C ALA A 115 -9.89 -13.63 2.43
N ASP A 116 -10.11 -12.76 1.44
CA ASP A 116 -9.18 -12.58 0.35
C ASP A 116 -8.07 -11.60 0.71
N VAL A 117 -8.42 -10.57 1.51
CA VAL A 117 -7.49 -9.58 2.04
C VAL A 117 -7.82 -9.28 3.50
N ALA A 118 -6.80 -9.18 4.34
CA ALA A 118 -6.89 -8.79 5.74
C ALA A 118 -6.02 -7.56 6.00
N TYR A 119 -6.64 -6.41 6.31
CA TYR A 119 -5.93 -5.20 6.70
C TYR A 119 -5.76 -5.12 8.22
N ALA A 120 -4.54 -4.87 8.66
CA ALA A 120 -4.26 -4.57 10.06
C ALA A 120 -4.95 -3.25 10.46
N ARG A 121 -5.69 -3.25 11.56
CA ARG A 121 -6.34 -2.10 12.17
C ARG A 121 -5.73 -1.83 13.55
N TYR A 122 -5.21 -0.62 13.75
CA TYR A 122 -4.60 -0.23 15.00
C TYR A 122 -5.65 0.34 15.96
N ALA A 123 -5.81 -0.29 17.13
CA ALA A 123 -6.87 0.01 18.10
C ALA A 123 -6.79 1.44 18.69
N HIS A 124 -5.60 2.04 18.78
CA HIS A 124 -5.39 3.36 19.38
C HIS A 124 -4.51 4.26 18.51
N LYS A 125 -5.13 5.25 17.82
CA LYS A 125 -4.40 6.37 17.22
C LYS A 125 -4.75 7.67 17.94
N HIS A 126 -3.84 8.17 18.77
CA HIS A 126 -3.89 9.55 19.25
C HIS A 126 -3.46 10.51 18.15
N HIS A 127 -4.40 11.26 17.57
CA HIS A 127 -4.12 12.23 16.51
C HIS A 127 -4.49 13.66 16.91
N SER A 128 -3.66 14.65 16.53
CA SER A 128 -3.98 16.07 16.65
C SER A 128 -5.15 16.48 15.73
N GLY A 129 -5.97 17.48 16.15
CA GLY A 129 -7.21 17.86 15.45
C GLY A 129 -7.04 18.26 13.97
N PHE A 130 -5.93 18.91 13.59
CA PHE A 130 -5.67 19.33 12.21
C PHE A 130 -5.41 18.13 11.27
N ARG A 131 -4.70 17.11 11.76
CA ARG A 131 -4.45 15.85 11.02
C ARG A 131 -5.75 15.07 10.81
N ASN A 132 -6.73 15.21 11.72
CA ASN A 132 -8.05 14.59 11.60
C ASN A 132 -8.88 15.15 10.44
N PHE A 133 -8.78 16.45 10.11
CA PHE A 133 -9.48 17.03 8.97
C PHE A 133 -8.94 16.48 7.64
N GLY A 134 -7.62 16.48 7.43
CA GLY A 134 -7.00 15.90 6.25
C GLY A 134 -7.31 14.41 6.08
N SER A 135 -7.32 13.65 7.18
CA SER A 135 -7.71 12.25 7.20
C SER A 135 -9.18 12.03 6.80
N ARG A 136 -10.12 12.88 7.29
CA ARG A 136 -11.54 12.79 6.90
C ARG A 136 -11.78 13.11 5.44
N VAL A 137 -11.08 14.12 4.89
CA VAL A 137 -11.16 14.44 3.46
C VAL A 137 -10.62 13.27 2.63
N ASN A 138 -9.47 12.72 2.98
CA ASN A 138 -8.91 11.55 2.30
C ASN A 138 -9.85 10.34 2.39
N GLU A 139 -10.44 10.08 3.55
CA GLU A 139 -11.41 9.01 3.77
C GLU A 139 -12.65 9.17 2.88
N LEU A 140 -13.25 10.38 2.86
CA LEU A 140 -14.42 10.67 2.04
C LEU A 140 -14.12 10.48 0.56
N MET A 141 -12.96 10.94 0.12
CA MET A 141 -12.53 10.84 -1.28
C MET A 141 -12.25 9.40 -1.68
N THR A 142 -11.56 8.63 -0.84
CA THR A 142 -11.31 7.19 -1.08
C THR A 142 -12.64 6.44 -1.19
N ARG A 143 -13.62 6.77 -0.36
CA ARG A 143 -14.97 6.19 -0.44
C ARG A 143 -15.71 6.55 -1.74
N ILE A 144 -15.71 7.84 -2.11
CA ILE A 144 -16.41 8.31 -3.32
C ILE A 144 -15.75 7.78 -4.59
N MET A 145 -14.43 7.80 -4.66
CA MET A 145 -13.67 7.55 -5.89
C MET A 145 -13.36 6.06 -6.10
N LEU A 146 -13.03 5.34 -5.02
CA LEU A 146 -12.66 3.92 -5.08
C LEU A 146 -13.79 2.98 -4.62
N GLY A 147 -14.89 3.52 -4.08
CA GLY A 147 -15.98 2.70 -3.57
C GLY A 147 -15.64 1.97 -2.26
N LYS A 148 -14.67 2.49 -1.48
CA LYS A 148 -14.26 1.89 -0.20
C LYS A 148 -15.46 1.81 0.77
N PRO A 149 -15.75 0.65 1.38
CA PRO A 149 -16.76 0.52 2.43
C PRO A 149 -16.49 1.47 3.61
N LYS A 150 -17.57 1.94 4.27
CA LYS A 150 -17.46 2.90 5.39
C LYS A 150 -16.63 2.35 6.54
N ASP A 151 -16.84 1.08 6.86
CA ASP A 151 -16.29 0.42 8.03
C ASP A 151 -14.93 -0.24 7.77
N LEU A 152 -14.46 -0.19 6.51
CA LEU A 152 -13.16 -0.74 6.15
C LEU A 152 -12.04 0.25 6.48
N TYR A 153 -11.15 -0.14 7.38
CA TYR A 153 -9.88 0.52 7.61
C TYR A 153 -8.82 -0.06 6.66
N VAL A 154 -8.06 0.78 5.97
CA VAL A 154 -6.97 0.38 5.07
C VAL A 154 -5.64 0.86 5.64
N SER A 155 -4.62 0.01 5.57
CA SER A 155 -3.27 0.28 6.06
C SER A 155 -2.22 -0.25 5.10
N SER A 156 -0.96 0.11 5.32
CA SER A 156 0.20 -0.48 4.61
C SER A 156 0.47 -1.92 5.07
N TYR A 157 0.04 -2.28 6.28
CA TYR A 157 0.16 -3.64 6.81
C TYR A 157 -1.08 -4.45 6.46
N PHE A 158 -0.93 -5.39 5.55
CA PHE A 158 -2.03 -6.27 5.12
C PHE A 158 -1.51 -7.63 4.63
N ALA A 159 -2.37 -8.62 4.68
CA ALA A 159 -2.19 -9.90 4.00
C ALA A 159 -3.18 -10.04 2.86
N ALA A 160 -2.78 -10.70 1.78
CA ALA A 160 -3.63 -10.99 0.63
C ALA A 160 -3.39 -12.42 0.13
N ARG A 161 -4.43 -13.07 -0.38
CA ARG A 161 -4.29 -14.31 -1.14
C ARG A 161 -3.51 -14.07 -2.42
N ARG A 162 -2.79 -15.08 -2.87
CA ARG A 162 -1.98 -15.04 -4.09
C ARG A 162 -2.73 -14.49 -5.31
N PHE A 163 -3.96 -14.97 -5.56
CA PHE A 163 -4.73 -14.55 -6.72
C PHE A 163 -5.00 -13.04 -6.74
N VAL A 164 -5.16 -12.40 -5.56
CA VAL A 164 -5.37 -10.94 -5.47
C VAL A 164 -4.14 -10.20 -5.99
N VAL A 165 -2.96 -10.69 -5.63
CA VAL A 165 -1.69 -10.12 -6.09
C VAL A 165 -1.51 -10.34 -7.60
N GLU A 166 -1.82 -11.53 -8.10
CA GLU A 166 -1.79 -11.85 -9.53
C GLU A 166 -2.71 -10.94 -10.33
N GLU A 167 -3.94 -10.70 -9.87
CA GLU A 167 -4.86 -9.74 -10.50
C GLU A 167 -4.34 -8.31 -10.48
N MET A 168 -3.69 -7.88 -9.39
CA MET A 168 -3.07 -6.56 -9.33
C MET A 168 -1.94 -6.40 -10.34
N LEU A 169 -1.20 -7.46 -10.65
CA LEU A 169 -0.10 -7.44 -11.62
C LEU A 169 -0.54 -7.24 -13.07
N HIS A 170 -1.83 -7.43 -13.40
CA HIS A 170 -2.39 -7.03 -14.70
C HIS A 170 -2.48 -5.50 -14.89
N TYR A 171 -2.18 -4.72 -13.86
CA TYR A 171 -2.16 -3.26 -13.96
C TYR A 171 -0.82 -2.78 -14.52
N GLU A 172 -0.80 -2.41 -15.80
CA GLU A 172 0.40 -1.97 -16.54
C GLU A 172 0.53 -0.45 -16.66
N ASN A 173 -0.43 0.32 -16.09
CA ASN A 173 -0.39 1.77 -16.20
C ASN A 173 0.57 2.41 -15.19
N SER A 174 0.96 3.66 -15.47
CA SER A 174 1.74 4.49 -14.54
C SER A 174 0.98 4.77 -13.24
N TYR A 175 1.71 5.02 -12.16
CA TYR A 175 1.18 5.40 -10.85
C TYR A 175 0.23 4.36 -10.23
N PRO A 176 0.71 3.14 -9.95
CA PRO A 176 -0.09 2.14 -9.27
C PRO A 176 -0.50 2.64 -7.88
N TYR A 177 -1.73 2.31 -7.48
CA TYR A 177 -2.25 2.56 -6.15
C TYR A 177 -2.79 1.26 -5.58
N VAL A 178 -1.96 0.55 -4.82
CA VAL A 178 -2.22 -0.82 -4.35
C VAL A 178 -3.58 -0.95 -3.66
N ILE A 179 -3.95 0.01 -2.79
CA ILE A 179 -5.27 0.00 -2.12
C ILE A 179 -6.40 0.03 -3.15
N GLY A 180 -6.27 0.87 -4.18
CA GLY A 180 -7.25 0.96 -5.26
C GLY A 180 -7.34 -0.32 -6.08
N LEU A 181 -6.21 -0.98 -6.33
CA LEU A 181 -6.16 -2.26 -7.03
C LEU A 181 -6.85 -3.36 -6.21
N VAL A 182 -6.54 -3.46 -4.91
CA VAL A 182 -7.22 -4.41 -3.99
C VAL A 182 -8.74 -4.21 -4.02
N LEU A 183 -9.23 -2.97 -3.87
CA LEU A 183 -10.67 -2.66 -3.86
C LEU A 183 -11.37 -2.95 -5.20
N ARG A 184 -10.63 -3.02 -6.31
CA ARG A 184 -11.14 -3.45 -7.62
C ARG A 184 -11.20 -4.96 -7.76
N THR A 185 -10.25 -5.67 -7.14
CA THR A 185 -10.10 -7.12 -7.30
C THR A 185 -11.13 -7.88 -6.47
N THR A 186 -11.36 -7.47 -5.22
CA THR A 186 -12.25 -8.21 -4.32
C THR A 186 -13.06 -7.30 -3.40
N LYS A 187 -14.17 -7.82 -2.90
CA LYS A 187 -14.99 -7.24 -1.82
C LYS A 187 -14.86 -8.01 -0.50
N ASN A 188 -14.24 -9.19 -0.54
CA ASN A 188 -14.04 -10.04 0.63
C ASN A 188 -12.79 -9.58 1.42
N ILE A 189 -12.91 -8.43 2.05
CA ILE A 189 -11.83 -7.75 2.77
C ILE A 189 -12.25 -7.58 4.23
N VAL A 190 -11.37 -7.96 5.14
CA VAL A 190 -11.62 -7.86 6.59
C VAL A 190 -10.60 -6.97 7.27
N ASN A 191 -10.93 -6.48 8.45
CA ASN A 191 -9.99 -5.84 9.35
C ASN A 191 -9.61 -6.79 10.49
N VAL A 192 -8.33 -6.77 10.85
CA VAL A 192 -7.77 -7.52 11.98
C VAL A 192 -7.15 -6.53 12.95
N ASP A 193 -7.58 -6.55 14.19
CA ASP A 193 -7.01 -5.68 15.21
C ASP A 193 -5.61 -6.15 15.58
N VAL A 194 -4.65 -5.24 15.50
CA VAL A 194 -3.24 -5.46 15.83
C VAL A 194 -2.75 -4.36 16.76
N ASP A 195 -1.74 -4.67 17.57
CA ASP A 195 -1.11 -3.68 18.43
C ASP A 195 -0.25 -2.71 17.59
N HIS A 196 -0.25 -1.45 17.98
CA HIS A 196 0.56 -0.41 17.33
C HIS A 196 1.82 -0.15 18.15
N ARG A 197 2.96 -0.08 17.46
CA ARG A 197 4.23 0.31 18.11
C ARG A 197 4.60 1.73 17.72
N ASP A 198 5.25 2.43 18.63
CA ASP A 198 5.86 3.71 18.32
C ASP A 198 7.04 3.54 17.36
N ARG A 199 7.25 4.53 16.48
CA ARG A 199 8.34 4.52 15.52
C ARG A 199 9.69 4.41 16.23
N GLN A 200 10.49 3.43 15.85
CA GLN A 200 11.80 3.19 16.45
C GLN A 200 12.86 4.20 16.00
N ALA A 201 12.76 4.72 14.77
CA ALA A 201 13.67 5.74 14.22
C ALA A 201 13.08 6.42 12.96
N GLY A 202 13.54 7.66 12.67
CA GLY A 202 13.26 8.39 11.43
C GLY A 202 12.08 9.36 11.50
N GLU A 203 12.08 10.33 10.56
CA GLU A 203 10.98 11.27 10.32
C GLU A 203 10.10 10.81 9.16
N SER A 204 8.81 11.21 9.18
CA SER A 204 7.90 10.90 8.07
C SER A 204 8.40 11.55 6.78
N GLY A 205 8.75 10.77 5.77
CA GLY A 205 9.21 11.23 4.46
C GLY A 205 8.12 11.89 3.59
N TYR A 206 6.88 11.96 4.08
CA TYR A 206 5.75 12.54 3.36
C TYR A 206 5.61 14.03 3.64
N THR A 207 5.97 14.86 2.65
CA THR A 207 5.61 16.28 2.64
C THR A 207 4.18 16.46 2.12
N MET A 208 3.50 17.57 2.51
CA MET A 208 2.15 17.91 1.99
C MET A 208 2.10 17.92 0.46
N LYS A 209 3.16 18.39 -0.21
CA LYS A 209 3.25 18.40 -1.68
C LYS A 209 3.26 16.99 -2.26
N LYS A 210 4.01 16.06 -1.64
CA LYS A 210 4.05 14.64 -2.06
C LYS A 210 2.72 13.95 -1.82
N LEU A 211 2.06 14.22 -0.67
CA LEU A 211 0.73 13.69 -0.37
C LEU A 211 -0.31 14.18 -1.38
N MET A 212 -0.30 15.48 -1.72
CA MET A 212 -1.19 16.04 -2.74
C MET A 212 -0.94 15.43 -4.12
N ALA A 213 0.31 15.28 -4.52
CA ALA A 213 0.66 14.65 -5.80
C ALA A 213 0.21 13.18 -5.87
N LEU A 214 0.45 12.41 -4.81
CA LEU A 214 -0.03 11.02 -4.70
C LEU A 214 -1.55 10.95 -4.80
N TRP A 215 -2.21 11.88 -4.15
CA TRP A 215 -3.64 12.02 -4.12
C TRP A 215 -4.22 12.31 -5.52
N PHE A 216 -3.71 13.35 -6.22
CA PHE A 216 -4.15 13.66 -7.59
C PHE A 216 -3.87 12.53 -8.57
N ASN A 217 -2.69 11.91 -8.50
CA ASN A 217 -2.34 10.78 -9.36
C ASN A 217 -3.25 9.57 -9.10
N GLY A 218 -3.53 9.25 -7.84
CA GLY A 218 -4.47 8.19 -7.46
C GLY A 218 -5.89 8.47 -7.99
N PHE A 219 -6.36 9.72 -7.93
CA PHE A 219 -7.68 10.08 -8.45
C PHE A 219 -7.81 9.92 -9.95
N THR A 220 -6.85 10.47 -10.70
CA THR A 220 -6.90 10.45 -12.16
C THR A 220 -6.68 9.05 -12.72
N ALA A 221 -5.86 8.24 -12.06
CA ALA A 221 -5.57 6.87 -12.49
C ALA A 221 -6.72 5.88 -12.16
N PHE A 222 -7.43 6.09 -11.04
CA PHE A 222 -8.38 5.09 -10.53
C PHE A 222 -9.85 5.50 -10.58
N SER A 223 -10.17 6.73 -10.98
CA SER A 223 -11.56 7.19 -11.07
C SER A 223 -11.84 7.96 -12.35
N VAL A 224 -12.88 7.54 -13.05
CA VAL A 224 -13.42 8.27 -14.22
C VAL A 224 -14.29 9.46 -13.81
N LYS A 225 -14.61 9.62 -12.51
CA LYS A 225 -15.52 10.67 -12.03
C LYS A 225 -14.99 12.09 -12.28
N PRO A 226 -13.69 12.41 -12.05
CA PRO A 226 -13.15 13.74 -12.37
C PRO A 226 -13.31 14.07 -13.84
N LEU A 227 -13.06 13.10 -14.73
CA LEU A 227 -13.23 13.29 -16.16
C LEU A 227 -14.70 13.54 -16.54
N ARG A 228 -15.63 12.77 -15.99
CA ARG A 228 -17.08 12.97 -16.21
C ARG A 228 -17.55 14.33 -15.74
N ILE A 229 -17.08 14.82 -14.59
CA ILE A 229 -17.40 16.16 -14.07
C ILE A 229 -16.85 17.23 -15.02
N ALA A 230 -15.58 17.12 -15.45
CA ALA A 230 -14.98 18.06 -16.40
C ALA A 230 -15.73 18.07 -17.74
N THR A 231 -16.10 16.90 -18.26
CA THR A 231 -16.88 16.78 -19.49
C THR A 231 -18.25 17.42 -19.35
N ALA A 232 -18.98 17.14 -18.25
CA ALA A 232 -20.28 17.74 -18.01
C ALA A 232 -20.20 19.28 -17.88
N ALA A 233 -19.21 19.79 -17.14
CA ALA A 233 -18.95 21.22 -17.04
C ALA A 233 -18.63 21.85 -18.40
N GLY A 234 -17.80 21.19 -19.22
CA GLY A 234 -17.48 21.63 -20.58
C GLY A 234 -18.73 21.73 -21.47
N VAL A 235 -19.61 20.72 -21.43
CA VAL A 235 -20.88 20.72 -22.17
C VAL A 235 -21.77 21.88 -21.72
N VAL A 236 -21.91 22.10 -20.40
CA VAL A 236 -22.71 23.24 -19.88
C VAL A 236 -22.13 24.57 -20.36
N CYS A 237 -20.81 24.76 -20.28
CA CYS A 237 -20.17 25.98 -20.77
C CYS A 237 -20.37 26.18 -22.27
N ALA A 238 -20.29 25.11 -23.06
CA ALA A 238 -20.51 25.16 -24.52
C ALA A 238 -21.95 25.56 -24.87
N VAL A 239 -22.94 24.98 -24.17
CA VAL A 239 -24.36 25.33 -24.35
C VAL A 239 -24.62 26.78 -23.94
N CYS A 240 -24.12 27.22 -22.78
CA CYS A 240 -24.27 28.62 -22.34
C CYS A 240 -23.60 29.59 -23.33
N GLY A 241 -22.40 29.29 -23.82
CA GLY A 241 -21.71 30.12 -24.82
C GLY A 241 -22.46 30.18 -26.14
N PHE A 242 -23.01 29.05 -26.59
CA PHE A 242 -23.84 29.01 -27.81
C PHE A 242 -25.12 29.86 -27.68
N LEU A 243 -25.86 29.72 -26.57
CA LEU A 243 -27.05 30.50 -26.30
C LEU A 243 -26.73 32.01 -26.17
N TYR A 244 -25.62 32.35 -25.49
CA TYR A 244 -25.16 33.74 -25.41
C TYR A 244 -24.77 34.30 -26.80
N GLY A 245 -24.13 33.48 -27.64
CA GLY A 245 -23.81 33.87 -29.03
C GLY A 245 -25.08 34.16 -29.84
N ILE A 246 -26.12 33.32 -29.75
CA ILE A 246 -27.40 33.57 -30.38
C ILE A 246 -28.02 34.90 -29.88
N TYR A 247 -28.04 35.10 -28.54
CA TYR A 247 -28.58 36.34 -27.93
C TYR A 247 -27.86 37.61 -28.39
N THR A 248 -26.55 37.54 -28.69
CA THR A 248 -25.78 38.72 -29.16
C THR A 248 -25.93 39.02 -30.63
N ILE A 249 -26.47 38.06 -31.44
CA ILE A 249 -26.70 38.23 -32.89
C ILE A 249 -28.12 38.73 -33.19
N ILE A 250 -29.08 38.41 -32.32
CA ILE A 250 -30.46 38.89 -32.40
C ILE A 250 -30.57 40.25 -31.68
#